data_4c755217f120e287e44d71bd8ffec622
#
_entry.id   4c755217f120e287e44d71bd8ffec622
#
_cell.length_a   1.000
_cell.length_b   1.000
_cell.length_c   1.000
_cell.angle_alpha   90.00
_cell.angle_beta   90.00
_cell.angle_gamma   90.00
#
_symmetry.space_group_name_H-M   'P 1'
#
loop_
_entity.id
_entity.type
_entity.pdbx_description
1 polymer ?
#
loop_
_entity_poly.entity_id
_entity_poly.type
_entity_poly.pdbx_seq_one_letter_code
_entity_poly.pdbx_strand_id
1 'polypeptide(L)'
;MLWRVTTKTCNPKALEFCKLWLLRYDYDNIDHIAIKKGKPGYGIYGWCDYNPDIPRPFTLALHIPGPFPHTAITKEPSLEVPIKIEIPEGQTVASHNVSISKSLVKVKLVTHTPLKTSAEALVFLFGHELHHFLASDGQVTTEDTEKEADNYGKLLLDEYAKCSN
;
A
#
# COMPACT_ATOMS: atom_id res chain seq x y z
N MET A 1 21.46 -10.49 3.34
CA MET A 1 21.27 -9.09 2.84
C MET A 1 19.77 -8.77 2.87
N LEU A 2 19.35 -7.86 3.73
CA LEU A 2 17.93 -7.54 3.95
C LEU A 2 17.25 -7.00 2.66
N TRP A 3 17.90 -6.11 1.92
CA TRP A 3 17.34 -5.51 0.70
C TRP A 3 17.86 -6.19 -0.57
N ARG A 4 16.95 -6.74 -1.38
CA ARG A 4 17.24 -7.39 -2.66
C ARG A 4 16.62 -6.59 -3.80
N VAL A 5 17.41 -5.73 -4.44
CA VAL A 5 16.96 -4.85 -5.54
C VAL A 5 17.38 -5.47 -6.87
N THR A 6 16.41 -5.92 -7.66
CA THR A 6 16.65 -6.57 -8.96
C THR A 6 16.23 -5.72 -10.16
N THR A 7 15.71 -4.50 -9.91
CA THR A 7 15.30 -3.56 -10.95
C THR A 7 16.26 -2.37 -11.06
N LYS A 8 16.63 -2.01 -12.29
CA LYS A 8 17.43 -0.81 -12.57
C LYS A 8 16.64 0.50 -12.41
N THR A 9 15.31 0.41 -12.31
CA THR A 9 14.42 1.59 -12.19
C THR A 9 14.13 1.99 -10.75
N CYS A 10 14.77 1.35 -9.78
CA CYS A 10 14.62 1.73 -8.38
C CYS A 10 15.27 3.10 -8.13
N ASN A 11 14.48 4.04 -7.62
CA ASN A 11 14.96 5.37 -7.28
C ASN A 11 15.82 5.31 -6.00
N PRO A 12 17.10 5.73 -6.04
CA PRO A 12 17.99 5.61 -4.88
C PRO A 12 17.55 6.43 -3.67
N LYS A 13 17.00 7.64 -3.87
CA LYS A 13 16.52 8.50 -2.77
C LYS A 13 15.30 7.87 -2.07
N ALA A 14 14.36 7.34 -2.86
CA ALA A 14 13.20 6.65 -2.31
C ALA A 14 13.60 5.36 -1.56
N LEU A 15 14.56 4.61 -2.09
CA LEU A 15 15.09 3.42 -1.42
C LEU A 15 15.75 3.78 -0.08
N GLU A 16 16.55 4.84 -0.06
CA GLU A 16 17.20 5.29 1.18
C GLU A 16 16.18 5.77 2.21
N PHE A 17 15.15 6.51 1.78
CA PHE A 17 14.04 6.88 2.65
C PHE A 17 13.36 5.65 3.27
N CYS A 18 13.03 4.63 2.48
CA CYS A 18 12.43 3.39 2.98
C CYS A 18 13.34 2.68 4.00
N LYS A 19 14.64 2.64 3.76
CA LYS A 19 15.61 2.05 4.70
C LYS A 19 15.64 2.79 6.02
N LEU A 20 15.73 4.13 5.99
CA LEU A 20 15.74 4.96 7.20
C LEU A 20 14.41 4.86 7.95
N TRP A 21 13.30 4.74 7.23
CA TRP A 21 12.00 4.55 7.85
C TRP A 21 11.90 3.21 8.58
N LEU A 22 12.40 2.13 7.98
CA LEU A 22 12.42 0.79 8.59
C LEU A 22 13.17 0.75 9.92
N LEU A 23 14.23 1.55 10.08
CA LEU A 23 15.01 1.61 11.33
C LEU A 23 14.22 2.07 12.56
N ARG A 24 13.00 2.53 12.40
CA ARG A 24 12.10 2.94 13.50
C ARG A 24 11.41 1.76 14.17
N TYR A 25 11.51 0.56 13.62
CA TYR A 25 10.81 -0.65 14.03
C TYR A 25 11.78 -1.80 14.27
N ASP A 26 11.32 -2.79 14.99
CA ASP A 26 12.01 -4.07 15.03
C ASP A 26 11.73 -4.83 13.72
N TYR A 27 12.77 -5.15 12.97
CA TYR A 27 12.69 -5.87 11.70
C TYR A 27 13.49 -7.18 11.70
N ASP A 28 13.84 -7.69 12.87
CA ASP A 28 14.63 -8.92 13.00
C ASP A 28 13.89 -10.14 12.43
N ASN A 29 12.56 -10.10 12.40
CA ASN A 29 11.71 -11.11 11.81
C ASN A 29 11.58 -11.03 10.28
N ILE A 30 12.13 -10.00 9.62
CA ILE A 30 12.13 -9.90 8.16
C ILE A 30 13.36 -10.61 7.58
N ASP A 31 13.15 -11.66 6.77
CA ASP A 31 14.23 -12.32 6.02
C ASP A 31 14.78 -11.40 4.94
N HIS A 32 13.90 -10.87 4.08
CA HIS A 32 14.32 -9.88 3.09
C HIS A 32 13.17 -9.05 2.54
N ILE A 33 13.54 -7.91 1.95
CA ILE A 33 12.65 -7.02 1.21
C ILE A 33 13.10 -7.02 -0.26
N ALA A 34 12.27 -7.57 -1.14
CA ALA A 34 12.56 -7.72 -2.56
C ALA A 34 11.91 -6.60 -3.38
N ILE A 35 12.70 -5.82 -4.11
CA ILE A 35 12.19 -4.81 -5.06
C ILE A 35 12.42 -5.33 -6.47
N LYS A 36 11.34 -5.56 -7.19
CA LYS A 36 11.32 -6.17 -8.52
C LYS A 36 10.63 -5.27 -9.54
N LYS A 37 10.96 -5.45 -10.81
CA LYS A 37 10.19 -4.85 -11.90
C LYS A 37 8.83 -5.53 -11.98
N GLY A 38 7.75 -4.76 -11.92
CA GLY A 38 6.40 -5.26 -12.17
C GLY A 38 6.19 -5.64 -13.63
N LYS A 39 5.17 -6.48 -13.90
CA LYS A 39 4.81 -6.86 -15.27
C LYS A 39 4.12 -5.69 -15.97
N PRO A 40 4.41 -5.43 -17.27
CA PRO A 40 3.68 -4.44 -18.05
C PRO A 40 2.18 -4.74 -18.05
N GLY A 41 1.36 -3.69 -17.92
CA GLY A 41 -0.11 -3.82 -17.90
C GLY A 41 -0.72 -4.23 -16.55
N TYR A 42 0.09 -4.61 -15.57
CA TYR A 42 -0.33 -4.78 -14.19
C TYR A 42 -0.09 -3.47 -13.42
N GLY A 43 -0.96 -3.17 -12.45
CA GLY A 43 -0.73 -2.07 -11.50
C GLY A 43 0.47 -2.32 -10.60
N ILE A 44 0.72 -1.42 -9.66
CA ILE A 44 1.63 -1.70 -8.55
C ILE A 44 1.02 -2.81 -7.69
N TYR A 45 1.83 -3.73 -7.23
CA TYR A 45 1.40 -4.79 -6.33
C TYR A 45 2.57 -5.30 -5.48
N GLY A 46 2.25 -5.73 -4.29
CA GLY A 46 3.18 -6.33 -3.37
C GLY A 46 2.53 -7.42 -2.55
N TRP A 47 3.28 -8.00 -1.66
CA TRP A 47 2.79 -8.89 -0.63
C TRP A 47 3.77 -8.97 0.53
N CYS A 48 3.21 -9.19 1.71
CA CYS A 48 3.93 -9.58 2.91
C CYS A 48 3.63 -11.05 3.17
N ASP A 49 4.62 -11.91 2.92
CA ASP A 49 4.51 -13.36 3.15
C ASP A 49 5.00 -13.72 4.54
N TYR A 50 4.30 -14.64 5.19
CA TYR A 50 4.69 -15.26 6.46
C TYR A 50 4.97 -16.74 6.27
N ASN A 51 6.20 -17.19 6.58
CA ASN A 51 6.60 -18.59 6.58
C ASN A 51 7.16 -18.99 7.96
N PRO A 52 6.39 -19.70 8.79
CA PRO A 52 6.81 -20.07 10.15
C PRO A 52 7.97 -21.07 10.21
N ASP A 53 8.32 -21.71 9.08
CA ASP A 53 9.34 -22.75 9.01
C ASP A 53 10.77 -22.19 8.93
N ILE A 54 10.92 -20.85 8.85
CA ILE A 54 12.23 -20.19 8.78
C ILE A 54 12.45 -19.24 9.95
N PRO A 55 13.72 -19.00 10.38
CA PRO A 55 14.04 -18.17 11.53
C PRO A 55 13.58 -16.71 11.45
N ARG A 56 13.44 -16.19 10.22
CA ARG A 56 12.90 -14.86 9.93
C ARG A 56 11.70 -15.03 9.02
N PRO A 57 10.49 -15.14 9.60
CA PRO A 57 9.33 -15.65 8.88
C PRO A 57 8.73 -14.71 7.84
N PHE A 58 9.07 -13.40 7.87
CA PHE A 58 8.45 -12.43 6.96
C PHE A 58 9.32 -12.12 5.75
N THR A 59 8.67 -12.02 4.59
CA THR A 59 9.27 -11.53 3.35
C THR A 59 8.35 -10.49 2.72
N LEU A 60 8.89 -9.31 2.43
CA LEU A 60 8.16 -8.27 1.70
C LEU A 60 8.59 -8.27 0.23
N ALA A 61 7.62 -8.29 -0.68
CA ALA A 61 7.89 -8.21 -2.11
C ALA A 61 7.16 -7.02 -2.73
N LEU A 62 7.90 -6.15 -3.41
CA LEU A 62 7.44 -4.91 -3.99
C LEU A 62 7.64 -4.94 -5.51
N HIS A 63 6.55 -4.96 -6.27
CA HIS A 63 6.57 -5.00 -7.73
C HIS A 63 6.17 -3.64 -8.31
N ILE A 64 7.14 -2.96 -8.90
CA ILE A 64 6.98 -1.61 -9.42
C ILE A 64 7.00 -1.68 -10.94
N PRO A 65 5.83 -1.61 -11.59
CA PRO A 65 5.75 -1.60 -13.05
C PRO A 65 6.10 -0.21 -13.60
N GLY A 66 6.35 -0.15 -14.88
CA GLY A 66 6.39 1.09 -15.67
C GLY A 66 5.54 0.91 -16.91
N PRO A 67 5.19 1.96 -17.62
CA PRO A 67 5.47 3.37 -17.36
C PRO A 67 4.57 3.99 -16.30
N PHE A 68 4.88 5.22 -15.85
CA PHE A 68 4.08 6.00 -14.91
C PHE A 68 3.26 7.07 -15.67
N PRO A 69 2.16 7.58 -15.09
CA PRO A 69 1.67 7.40 -13.71
C PRO A 69 0.88 6.12 -13.48
N HIS A 70 0.74 5.72 -12.22
CA HIS A 70 -0.18 4.70 -11.73
C HIS A 70 -1.15 5.28 -10.70
N THR A 71 -2.20 4.52 -10.36
CA THR A 71 -3.15 4.89 -9.30
C THR A 71 -3.34 3.70 -8.37
N ALA A 72 -3.07 3.91 -7.09
CA ALA A 72 -3.47 2.98 -6.05
C ALA A 72 -4.95 3.20 -5.70
N ILE A 73 -5.69 2.13 -5.50
CA ILE A 73 -7.13 2.14 -5.25
C ILE A 73 -7.41 1.51 -3.89
N THR A 74 -7.78 2.35 -2.92
CA THR A 74 -8.19 1.92 -1.58
C THR A 74 -9.69 1.67 -1.56
N LYS A 75 -10.11 0.46 -1.18
CA LYS A 75 -11.52 0.10 -1.04
C LYS A 75 -12.02 0.45 0.36
N GLU A 76 -13.01 1.32 0.43
CA GLU A 76 -13.66 1.66 1.68
C GLU A 76 -14.68 0.58 2.09
N PRO A 77 -14.99 0.45 3.39
CA PRO A 77 -16.10 -0.39 3.84
C PRO A 77 -17.42 -0.02 3.15
N SER A 78 -18.28 -1.00 2.95
CA SER A 78 -19.61 -0.73 2.40
C SER A 78 -20.43 0.11 3.38
N LEU A 79 -21.07 1.16 2.89
CA LEU A 79 -21.93 2.06 3.65
C LEU A 79 -23.38 1.93 3.16
N GLU A 80 -24.35 1.98 4.08
CA GLU A 80 -25.75 2.17 3.75
C GLU A 80 -26.05 3.66 3.79
N VAL A 81 -26.44 4.22 2.65
CA VAL A 81 -26.65 5.67 2.49
C VAL A 81 -28.00 5.92 1.85
N PRO A 82 -28.60 7.11 2.07
CA PRO A 82 -29.80 7.54 1.33
C PRO A 82 -29.57 7.49 -0.19
N ILE A 83 -30.64 7.37 -0.98
CA ILE A 83 -30.56 7.27 -2.44
C ILE A 83 -29.80 8.45 -3.09
N LYS A 84 -29.77 9.60 -2.43
CA LYS A 84 -28.93 10.74 -2.82
C LYS A 84 -27.68 10.77 -1.93
N ILE A 85 -26.53 10.53 -2.52
CA ILE A 85 -25.22 10.59 -1.86
C ILE A 85 -24.36 11.68 -2.54
N GLU A 86 -23.69 12.47 -1.72
CA GLU A 86 -22.58 13.31 -2.19
C GLU A 86 -21.30 12.50 -2.06
N ILE A 87 -20.61 12.29 -3.19
CA ILE A 87 -19.34 11.56 -3.22
C ILE A 87 -18.23 12.56 -2.90
N PRO A 88 -17.42 12.34 -1.83
CA PRO A 88 -16.31 13.21 -1.50
C PRO A 88 -15.30 13.31 -2.65
N GLU A 89 -14.59 14.44 -2.72
CA GLU A 89 -13.55 14.66 -3.71
C GLU A 89 -12.47 13.56 -3.63
N GLY A 90 -12.04 13.05 -4.77
CA GLY A 90 -11.06 11.97 -4.87
C GLY A 90 -11.60 10.55 -4.64
N GLN A 91 -12.92 10.40 -4.45
CA GLN A 91 -13.58 9.11 -4.31
C GLN A 91 -14.49 8.79 -5.48
N THR A 92 -14.74 7.50 -5.71
CA THR A 92 -15.71 6.99 -6.69
C THR A 92 -16.45 5.77 -6.15
N VAL A 93 -17.58 5.43 -6.77
CA VAL A 93 -18.33 4.21 -6.41
C VAL A 93 -17.69 2.99 -7.06
N ALA A 94 -17.30 2.00 -6.25
CA ALA A 94 -16.58 0.82 -6.72
C ALA A 94 -17.47 -0.29 -7.30
N SER A 95 -18.73 -0.41 -6.86
CA SER A 95 -19.62 -1.49 -7.29
C SER A 95 -21.08 -1.10 -7.20
N HIS A 96 -21.89 -1.71 -8.10
CA HIS A 96 -23.32 -1.47 -8.28
C HIS A 96 -24.18 -2.55 -7.59
N ASN A 97 -23.77 -3.17 -6.52
CA ASN A 97 -24.65 -4.03 -5.76
C ASN A 97 -25.63 -3.15 -4.95
N VAL A 98 -26.61 -2.62 -5.69
CA VAL A 98 -27.70 -1.83 -5.13
C VAL A 98 -28.73 -2.82 -4.58
N SER A 99 -28.67 -3.10 -3.30
CA SER A 99 -29.80 -3.68 -2.58
C SER A 99 -30.71 -2.54 -2.16
N ILE A 100 -31.76 -2.29 -2.93
CA ILE A 100 -32.77 -1.29 -2.60
C ILE A 100 -33.69 -1.89 -1.55
N SER A 101 -33.42 -1.61 -0.30
CA SER A 101 -34.34 -1.87 0.80
C SER A 101 -34.69 -0.54 1.46
N LYS A 102 -35.95 -0.09 1.28
CA LYS A 102 -36.54 1.03 2.01
C LYS A 102 -35.74 2.34 2.01
N SER A 103 -35.44 2.92 0.82
CA SER A 103 -34.81 4.24 0.67
C SER A 103 -33.31 4.31 1.00
N LEU A 104 -32.65 3.20 1.28
CA LEU A 104 -31.20 3.13 1.48
C LEU A 104 -30.55 2.34 0.35
N VAL A 105 -29.37 2.79 -0.05
CA VAL A 105 -28.53 2.15 -1.06
C VAL A 105 -27.21 1.74 -0.40
N LYS A 106 -26.81 0.49 -0.60
CA LYS A 106 -25.49 0.02 -0.16
C LYS A 106 -24.45 0.41 -1.21
N VAL A 107 -23.56 1.30 -0.85
CA VAL A 107 -22.48 1.76 -1.73
C VAL A 107 -21.11 1.36 -1.18
N LYS A 108 -20.18 1.11 -2.07
CA LYS A 108 -18.78 0.91 -1.75
C LYS A 108 -17.97 2.01 -2.44
N LEU A 109 -17.42 2.89 -1.63
CA LEU A 109 -16.54 3.96 -2.12
C LEU A 109 -15.12 3.42 -2.34
N VAL A 110 -14.39 4.06 -3.22
CA VAL A 110 -12.95 3.85 -3.41
C VAL A 110 -12.24 5.19 -3.41
N THR A 111 -11.10 5.22 -2.76
CA THR A 111 -10.19 6.37 -2.78
C THR A 111 -9.08 6.10 -3.78
N HIS A 112 -8.79 7.08 -4.62
CA HIS A 112 -7.73 7.04 -5.62
C HIS A 112 -6.50 7.78 -5.11
N THR A 113 -5.35 7.11 -5.05
CA THR A 113 -4.06 7.73 -4.70
C THR A 113 -3.18 7.74 -5.95
N PRO A 114 -2.96 8.92 -6.56
CA PRO A 114 -2.12 9.02 -7.76
C PRO A 114 -0.65 8.83 -7.39
N LEU A 115 0.06 8.01 -8.16
CA LEU A 115 1.49 7.73 -8.04
C LEU A 115 2.15 8.16 -9.35
N LYS A 116 2.79 9.31 -9.35
CA LYS A 116 3.32 9.97 -10.56
C LYS A 116 4.65 9.38 -11.01
N THR A 117 5.40 8.80 -10.09
CA THR A 117 6.78 8.35 -10.32
C THR A 117 7.03 6.97 -9.70
N SER A 118 8.09 6.29 -10.17
CA SER A 118 8.53 5.04 -9.55
C SER A 118 9.00 5.22 -8.10
N ALA A 119 9.47 6.42 -7.74
CA ALA A 119 9.82 6.75 -6.36
C ALA A 119 8.59 6.74 -5.45
N GLU A 120 7.52 7.43 -5.86
CA GLU A 120 6.25 7.45 -5.11
C GLU A 120 5.64 6.06 -5.00
N ALA A 121 5.67 5.28 -6.09
CA ALA A 121 5.17 3.92 -6.09
C ALA A 121 5.96 3.01 -5.13
N LEU A 122 7.30 3.16 -5.08
CA LEU A 122 8.13 2.41 -4.14
C LEU A 122 7.78 2.77 -2.70
N VAL A 123 7.69 4.06 -2.38
CA VAL A 123 7.42 4.53 -1.01
C VAL A 123 6.03 4.10 -0.55
N PHE A 124 5.01 4.28 -1.40
CA PHE A 124 3.65 3.86 -1.09
C PHE A 124 3.56 2.36 -0.84
N LEU A 125 4.08 1.57 -1.78
CA LEU A 125 3.99 0.11 -1.70
C LEU A 125 4.81 -0.45 -0.53
N PHE A 126 5.99 0.13 -0.26
CA PHE A 126 6.76 -0.22 0.91
C PHE A 126 5.98 0.05 2.21
N GLY A 127 5.33 1.20 2.34
CA GLY A 127 4.50 1.52 3.50
C GLY A 127 3.33 0.54 3.64
N HIS A 128 2.65 0.21 2.55
CA HIS A 128 1.55 -0.75 2.53
C HIS A 128 2.00 -2.12 3.07
N GLU A 129 3.04 -2.71 2.48
CA GLU A 129 3.53 -4.04 2.91
C GLU A 129 4.19 -4.02 4.29
N LEU A 130 4.83 -2.91 4.66
CA LEU A 130 5.37 -2.73 6.00
C LEU A 130 4.26 -2.73 7.05
N HIS A 131 3.10 -2.13 6.77
CA HIS A 131 1.96 -2.16 7.69
C HIS A 131 1.49 -3.59 7.96
N HIS A 132 1.34 -4.41 6.92
CA HIS A 132 0.97 -5.83 7.08
C HIS A 132 1.97 -6.58 7.97
N PHE A 133 3.27 -6.34 7.77
CA PHE A 133 4.30 -6.89 8.66
C PHE A 133 4.13 -6.40 10.09
N LEU A 134 4.03 -5.09 10.32
CA LEU A 134 3.95 -4.50 11.66
C LEU A 134 2.71 -4.95 12.44
N ALA A 135 1.58 -5.08 11.75
CA ALA A 135 0.33 -5.56 12.35
C ALA A 135 0.43 -7.05 12.70
N SER A 136 0.96 -7.88 11.78
CA SER A 136 1.13 -9.32 11.99
C SER A 136 2.19 -9.64 13.05
N ASP A 137 3.22 -8.81 13.19
CA ASP A 137 4.29 -8.93 14.18
C ASP A 137 3.94 -8.27 15.53
N GLY A 138 2.75 -7.65 15.64
CA GLY A 138 2.23 -7.05 16.87
C GLY A 138 2.89 -5.73 17.26
N GLN A 139 3.59 -5.05 16.34
CA GLN A 139 4.27 -3.78 16.61
C GLN A 139 3.35 -2.56 16.50
N VAL A 140 2.17 -2.71 15.89
CA VAL A 140 1.12 -1.70 15.83
C VAL A 140 -0.20 -2.26 16.30
N THR A 141 -1.09 -1.40 16.81
CA THR A 141 -2.41 -1.79 17.33
C THR A 141 -3.52 -1.69 16.29
N THR A 142 -3.22 -1.19 15.10
CA THR A 142 -4.16 -1.10 13.97
C THR A 142 -4.42 -2.49 13.40
N GLU A 143 -5.64 -2.69 12.90
CA GLU A 143 -6.01 -3.96 12.27
C GLU A 143 -5.18 -4.21 11.01
N ASP A 144 -4.88 -5.49 10.75
CA ASP A 144 -4.24 -5.93 9.51
C ASP A 144 -5.25 -5.97 8.36
N THR A 145 -5.55 -4.79 7.80
CA THR A 145 -6.49 -4.63 6.69
C THR A 145 -5.84 -3.87 5.53
N GLU A 146 -6.31 -4.15 4.31
CA GLU A 146 -5.90 -3.43 3.10
C GLU A 146 -6.08 -1.91 3.23
N LYS A 147 -7.16 -1.47 3.90
CA LYS A 147 -7.43 -0.05 4.13
C LYS A 147 -6.36 0.59 5.02
N GLU A 148 -6.02 -0.05 6.14
CA GLU A 148 -5.01 0.48 7.05
C GLU A 148 -3.61 0.44 6.42
N ALA A 149 -3.30 -0.61 5.65
CA ALA A 149 -2.08 -0.69 4.88
C ALA A 149 -1.96 0.44 3.83
N ASP A 150 -3.04 0.72 3.09
CA ASP A 150 -3.08 1.85 2.15
C ASP A 150 -2.96 3.20 2.84
N ASN A 151 -3.59 3.38 4.00
CA ASN A 151 -3.46 4.60 4.81
C ASN A 151 -2.02 4.80 5.26
N TYR A 152 -1.34 3.73 5.64
CA TYR A 152 0.06 3.78 6.02
C TYR A 152 0.97 4.08 4.82
N GLY A 153 0.68 3.51 3.65
CA GLY A 153 1.36 3.86 2.39
C GLY A 153 1.23 5.34 2.04
N LYS A 154 0.04 5.94 2.22
CA LYS A 154 -0.19 7.39 2.04
C LYS A 154 0.60 8.22 3.04
N LEU A 155 0.63 7.82 4.32
CA LEU A 155 1.41 8.48 5.33
C LEU A 155 2.89 8.57 4.93
N LEU A 156 3.47 7.48 4.44
CA LEU A 156 4.85 7.46 3.98
C LEU A 156 5.08 8.35 2.76
N LEU A 157 4.13 8.42 1.83
CA LEU A 157 4.20 9.34 0.69
C LEU A 157 4.27 10.79 1.15
N ASP A 158 3.44 11.19 2.10
CA ASP A 158 3.40 12.55 2.62
C ASP A 158 4.73 12.92 3.32
N GLU A 159 5.28 11.99 4.09
CA GLU A 159 6.59 12.17 4.74
C GLU A 159 7.74 12.24 3.71
N TYR A 160 7.71 11.40 2.69
CA TYR A 160 8.69 11.42 1.61
C TYR A 160 8.67 12.74 0.84
N ALA A 161 7.46 13.27 0.55
CA ALA A 161 7.31 14.56 -0.12
C ALA A 161 7.92 15.71 0.69
N LYS A 162 7.78 15.72 2.02
CA LYS A 162 8.40 16.70 2.92
C LYS A 162 9.93 16.65 2.90
N CYS A 163 10.52 15.45 2.73
CA CYS A 163 11.97 15.27 2.69
C CYS A 163 12.58 15.53 1.32
N SER A 164 11.75 15.59 0.26
CA SER A 164 12.21 15.70 -1.13
C SER A 164 12.16 17.11 -1.70
N ASN A 165 11.57 18.04 -0.97
CA ASN A 165 11.55 19.48 -1.24
C ASN A 165 12.66 20.18 -0.46
#